data_ebd7d9a1209c3da7d6728111b5982dd0
#
_entry.id   ebd7d9a1209c3da7d6728111b5982dd0
#
_cell.length_a   1.000
_cell.length_b   1.000
_cell.length_c   1.000
_cell.angle_alpha   90.00
_cell.angle_beta   90.00
_cell.angle_gamma   90.00
#
_symmetry.space_group_name_H-M   'P 1'
#
loop_
_entity.id
_entity.type
_entity.pdbx_description
1 polymer ?
#
loop_
_entity_poly.entity_id
_entity_poly.type
_entity_poly.pdbx_seq_one_letter_code
_entity_poly.pdbx_strand_id
1 'polypeptide(L)'
;IHGYDEMPPFFMTLISRDNLWAFISSRGSLSAGRESAEKSIFPYVTVDKIHDSYGITGPRTMIRLAGNELWEPFTPYAAKQPDLKRTLSKATLGNSICFEEKRIQDGLSFKYRWQPAGCFGLARTACLENHGNQAVRINILDGIANILPPGLDSRMQANSSVLTDAYKQSELQANSRMAVYSTASGITDRPEPMENLRANCAWSSGFDEAVVTLATKAPDAMIQAKAIDPCDLNCGQRGAYWLHGEVTLEPGQKKEWVIVLDSDLDAAEITQRINKLDTKNGVSLIAKAIERNAAELTELLASADAFQCVNDLMSQIHHTANVLFNSMRGGVFIQGYNIKGEHLQAHVKQANHRLYDLHETALSSLNGWLNYKECR
;
A
#
# COMPACT_ATOMS: atom_id res chain seq x y z
N ILE A 1 17.36 2.07 9.73
CA ILE A 1 17.29 2.40 11.16
C ILE A 1 17.17 1.08 11.92
N HIS A 2 18.11 0.79 12.79
CA HIS A 2 18.04 -0.36 13.70
C HIS A 2 17.42 0.10 15.03
N GLY A 3 16.57 -0.75 15.63
CA GLY A 3 15.91 -0.42 16.91
C GLY A 3 14.92 0.76 16.76
N TYR A 4 14.27 0.91 15.63
CA TYR A 4 13.35 2.02 15.36
C TYR A 4 12.13 2.05 16.31
N ASP A 5 11.81 0.93 16.91
CA ASP A 5 10.73 0.76 17.89
C ASP A 5 11.06 1.38 19.26
N GLU A 6 12.33 1.72 19.52
CA GLU A 6 12.76 2.48 20.68
C GLU A 6 12.58 4.00 20.52
N MET A 7 12.36 4.45 19.28
CA MET A 7 12.16 5.86 18.96
C MET A 7 10.67 6.27 19.17
N PRO A 8 10.40 7.56 19.41
CA PRO A 8 9.04 8.06 19.30
C PRO A 8 8.44 7.73 17.92
N PRO A 9 7.13 7.45 17.82
CA PRO A 9 6.50 7.14 16.55
C PRO A 9 6.72 8.27 15.53
N PHE A 10 7.04 7.90 14.31
CA PHE A 10 7.20 8.80 13.18
C PHE A 10 6.50 8.23 11.94
N PHE A 11 6.18 9.08 10.99
CA PHE A 11 5.58 8.64 9.74
C PHE A 11 6.52 8.82 8.56
N MET A 12 6.25 8.05 7.52
CA MET A 12 7.00 8.04 6.27
C MET A 12 6.02 8.12 5.10
N THR A 13 6.41 8.83 4.06
CA THR A 13 5.68 8.84 2.79
C THR A 13 6.26 7.80 1.84
N LEU A 14 5.40 7.07 1.16
CA LEU A 14 5.76 6.26 0.02
C LEU A 14 5.40 7.00 -1.27
N ILE A 15 6.31 7.03 -2.21
CA ILE A 15 6.21 7.82 -3.43
C ILE A 15 5.99 6.92 -4.62
N SER A 16 5.08 7.33 -5.50
CA SER A 16 4.74 6.62 -6.72
C SER A 16 4.70 7.56 -7.92
N ARG A 17 4.94 7.01 -9.10
CA ARG A 17 4.73 7.68 -10.39
C ARG A 17 3.23 7.77 -10.77
N ASP A 18 2.37 6.93 -10.17
CA ASP A 18 0.99 6.68 -10.62
C ASP A 18 -0.08 7.31 -9.72
N ASN A 19 0.16 8.47 -9.15
CA ASN A 19 -0.76 9.17 -8.24
C ASN A 19 -1.18 8.34 -7.01
N LEU A 20 -0.45 7.28 -6.70
CA LEU A 20 -0.64 6.51 -5.49
C LEU A 20 0.09 7.21 -4.35
N TRP A 21 -0.62 7.46 -3.26
CA TRP A 21 -0.06 8.06 -2.06
C TRP A 21 -0.19 7.09 -0.88
N ALA A 22 0.82 7.08 0.00
CA ALA A 22 0.76 6.34 1.24
C ALA A 22 1.55 7.06 2.34
N PHE A 23 0.94 7.14 3.53
CA PHE A 23 1.53 7.61 4.77
C PHE A 23 1.60 6.44 5.72
N ILE A 24 2.81 6.00 6.06
CA ILE A 24 3.04 4.78 6.83
C ILE A 24 3.69 5.16 8.17
N SER A 25 3.07 4.73 9.26
CA SER A 25 3.62 4.86 10.61
C SER A 25 4.81 3.92 10.81
N SER A 26 5.80 4.33 11.61
CA SER A 26 6.85 3.43 12.10
C SER A 26 6.30 2.25 12.91
N ARG A 27 5.03 2.31 13.36
CA ARG A 27 4.29 1.21 13.99
C ARG A 27 3.60 0.26 13.00
N GLY A 28 3.69 0.52 11.67
CA GLY A 28 3.15 -0.33 10.62
C GLY A 28 1.78 0.05 10.07
N SER A 29 0.95 0.78 10.82
CA SER A 29 -0.34 1.29 10.32
C SER A 29 -0.15 2.32 9.22
N LEU A 30 -1.15 2.48 8.36
CA LEU A 30 -1.04 3.38 7.22
C LEU A 30 -2.37 4.02 6.82
N SER A 31 -2.25 5.11 6.07
CA SER A 31 -3.27 5.71 5.25
C SER A 31 -2.77 5.71 3.81
N ALA A 32 -3.55 5.24 2.86
CA ALA A 32 -3.13 5.15 1.46
C ALA A 32 -4.33 5.19 0.51
N GLY A 33 -4.08 5.60 -0.72
CA GLY A 33 -5.07 5.68 -1.78
C GLY A 33 -4.50 6.18 -3.09
N ARG A 34 -5.37 6.54 -4.02
CA ARG A 34 -5.02 7.18 -5.30
C ARG A 34 -5.62 8.58 -5.38
N GLU A 35 -4.93 9.52 -6.01
CA GLU A 35 -5.37 10.86 -6.37
C GLU A 35 -5.90 11.70 -5.20
N SER A 36 -6.99 11.28 -4.57
CA SER A 36 -7.67 12.04 -3.51
C SER A 36 -8.01 11.18 -2.29
N ALA A 37 -8.48 11.82 -1.23
CA ALA A 37 -8.89 11.14 0.01
C ALA A 37 -10.15 10.28 -0.18
N GLU A 38 -11.01 10.59 -1.15
CA GLU A 38 -12.21 9.81 -1.48
C GLU A 38 -11.88 8.48 -2.16
N LYS A 39 -10.69 8.40 -2.80
CA LYS A 39 -10.16 7.19 -3.43
C LYS A 39 -9.17 6.46 -2.52
N SER A 40 -9.40 6.48 -1.22
CA SER A 40 -8.54 5.85 -0.25
C SER A 40 -8.80 4.34 -0.14
N ILE A 41 -7.71 3.58 0.06
CA ILE A 41 -7.74 2.16 0.41
C ILE A 41 -7.89 1.99 1.92
N PHE A 42 -7.28 2.89 2.68
CA PHE A 42 -7.33 2.94 4.15
C PHE A 42 -7.82 4.31 4.61
N PRO A 43 -8.39 4.44 5.80
CA PRO A 43 -8.92 5.71 6.30
C PRO A 43 -7.91 6.85 6.18
N TYR A 44 -8.34 7.97 5.59
CA TYR A 44 -7.55 9.20 5.54
C TYR A 44 -7.70 9.94 6.86
N VAL A 45 -6.74 9.79 7.74
CA VAL A 45 -6.75 10.33 9.11
C VAL A 45 -5.45 11.06 9.44
N THR A 46 -5.45 11.82 10.53
CA THR A 46 -4.27 12.52 11.03
C THR A 46 -3.17 11.55 11.51
N VAL A 47 -1.94 12.02 11.56
CA VAL A 47 -0.75 11.21 11.86
C VAL A 47 -0.82 10.52 13.22
N ASP A 48 -1.32 11.20 14.24
CA ASP A 48 -1.58 10.67 15.57
C ASP A 48 -2.48 9.43 15.52
N LYS A 49 -3.60 9.51 14.79
CA LYS A 49 -4.54 8.39 14.60
C LYS A 49 -3.92 7.24 13.79
N ILE A 50 -3.04 7.55 12.81
CA ILE A 50 -2.31 6.50 12.10
C ILE A 50 -1.40 5.76 13.09
N HIS A 51 -0.68 6.47 13.97
CA HIS A 51 0.20 5.84 14.97
C HIS A 51 -0.56 4.92 15.94
N ASP A 52 -1.78 5.28 16.30
CA ASP A 52 -2.60 4.55 17.28
C ASP A 52 -3.42 3.41 16.66
N SER A 53 -3.38 3.26 15.32
CA SER A 53 -4.18 2.27 14.58
C SER A 53 -3.50 0.92 14.40
N TYR A 54 -2.39 0.61 15.11
CA TYR A 54 -1.74 -0.69 15.01
C TYR A 54 -2.73 -1.83 15.30
N GLY A 55 -2.69 -2.87 14.45
CA GLY A 55 -3.58 -4.02 14.54
C GLY A 55 -5.04 -3.76 14.14
N ILE A 56 -5.42 -2.49 13.91
CA ILE A 56 -6.76 -2.07 13.49
C ILE A 56 -6.78 -1.76 11.99
N THR A 57 -5.76 -1.06 11.49
CA THR A 57 -5.68 -0.63 10.08
C THR A 57 -4.32 -0.97 9.52
N GLY A 58 -4.31 -1.68 8.39
CA GLY A 58 -3.10 -2.04 7.67
C GLY A 58 -2.63 -3.48 7.91
N PRO A 59 -1.34 -3.75 7.74
CA PRO A 59 -0.79 -5.09 7.79
C PRO A 59 -0.79 -5.64 9.20
N ARG A 60 -1.11 -6.92 9.32
CA ARG A 60 -0.94 -7.69 10.54
C ARG A 60 -0.52 -9.11 10.21
N THR A 61 0.47 -9.61 10.88
CA THR A 61 1.00 -10.96 10.70
C THR A 61 1.03 -11.67 12.04
N MET A 62 0.58 -12.90 12.08
CA MET A 62 0.60 -13.75 13.26
C MET A 62 1.18 -15.10 12.86
N ILE A 63 2.16 -15.56 13.57
CA ILE A 63 2.91 -16.79 13.31
C ILE A 63 2.84 -17.65 14.54
N ARG A 64 2.24 -18.85 14.40
CA ARG A 64 2.19 -19.83 15.46
C ARG A 64 3.25 -20.88 15.22
N LEU A 65 4.13 -21.01 16.18
CA LEU A 65 5.24 -21.95 16.17
C LEU A 65 4.87 -23.28 16.85
N ALA A 66 5.77 -24.23 16.78
CA ALA A 66 5.67 -25.47 17.55
C ALA A 66 5.51 -25.18 19.06
N GLY A 67 4.72 -25.97 19.78
CA GLY A 67 4.42 -25.71 21.18
C GLY A 67 3.35 -24.66 21.41
N ASN A 68 2.66 -24.21 20.36
CA ASN A 68 1.55 -23.25 20.41
C ASN A 68 1.97 -21.81 20.75
N GLU A 69 3.25 -21.49 20.68
CA GLU A 69 3.76 -20.14 20.86
C GLU A 69 3.27 -19.24 19.73
N LEU A 70 2.76 -18.05 20.06
CA LEU A 70 2.34 -17.04 19.11
C LEU A 70 3.38 -15.92 19.00
N TRP A 71 3.95 -15.77 17.81
CA TRP A 71 4.77 -14.64 17.42
C TRP A 71 3.95 -13.68 16.55
N GLU A 72 3.78 -12.46 17.00
CA GLU A 72 3.19 -11.37 16.23
C GLU A 72 4.31 -10.36 15.90
N PRO A 73 4.92 -10.44 14.70
CA PRO A 73 5.99 -9.55 14.31
C PRO A 73 5.56 -8.09 14.35
N PHE A 74 6.49 -7.22 14.75
CA PHE A 74 6.34 -5.76 14.83
C PHE A 74 5.31 -5.25 15.84
N THR A 75 4.75 -6.11 16.70
CA THR A 75 3.83 -5.63 17.72
C THR A 75 4.51 -4.60 18.62
N PRO A 76 3.95 -3.37 18.79
CA PRO A 76 4.54 -2.35 19.63
C PRO A 76 4.37 -2.65 21.13
N TYR A 77 3.54 -3.64 21.45
CA TYR A 77 3.21 -4.01 22.84
C TYR A 77 4.04 -5.18 23.36
N ALA A 78 4.90 -5.78 22.52
CA ALA A 78 5.82 -6.79 23.01
C ALA A 78 6.77 -6.17 24.05
N ALA A 79 6.92 -6.82 25.18
CA ALA A 79 7.98 -6.48 26.12
C ALA A 79 9.31 -6.49 25.38
N LYS A 80 10.22 -5.56 25.72
CA LYS A 80 11.58 -5.55 25.16
C LYS A 80 12.20 -6.92 25.36
N GLN A 81 12.24 -7.71 24.29
CA GLN A 81 12.88 -9.02 24.29
C GLN A 81 14.27 -8.82 23.68
N PRO A 82 15.35 -9.14 24.41
CA PRO A 82 16.71 -8.95 23.89
C PRO A 82 16.98 -9.77 22.63
N ASP A 83 16.16 -10.78 22.39
CA ASP A 83 16.26 -11.68 21.24
C ASP A 83 15.55 -11.19 19.98
N LEU A 84 14.81 -10.08 20.06
CA LEU A 84 14.16 -9.46 18.90
C LEU A 84 15.01 -8.29 18.38
N LYS A 85 15.31 -8.34 17.07
CA LYS A 85 15.98 -7.22 16.38
C LYS A 85 15.08 -6.69 15.29
N ARG A 86 14.76 -5.40 15.36
CA ARG A 86 13.90 -4.69 14.41
C ARG A 86 14.71 -3.72 13.57
N THR A 87 14.46 -3.75 12.28
CA THR A 87 15.08 -2.85 11.32
C THR A 87 14.03 -2.25 10.41
N LEU A 88 14.11 -0.95 10.19
CA LEU A 88 13.29 -0.21 9.23
C LEU A 88 14.20 0.40 8.18
N SER A 89 13.90 0.19 6.91
CA SER A 89 14.63 0.78 5.80
C SER A 89 13.69 1.45 4.81
N LYS A 90 14.16 2.56 4.24
CA LYS A 90 13.47 3.29 3.18
C LYS A 90 14.44 3.52 2.02
N ALA A 91 13.99 3.28 0.79
CA ALA A 91 14.80 3.57 -0.39
C ALA A 91 15.03 5.08 -0.56
N THR A 92 16.16 5.47 -1.12
CA THR A 92 16.51 6.89 -1.38
C THR A 92 15.51 7.57 -2.33
N LEU A 93 14.93 6.82 -3.27
CA LEU A 93 13.85 7.30 -4.14
C LEU A 93 12.50 7.45 -3.41
N GLY A 94 12.39 7.05 -2.15
CA GLY A 94 11.16 7.14 -1.39
C GLY A 94 10.05 6.16 -1.80
N ASN A 95 10.30 5.28 -2.76
CA ASN A 95 9.33 4.34 -3.35
C ASN A 95 9.33 2.94 -2.72
N SER A 96 10.07 2.73 -1.63
CA SER A 96 10.13 1.44 -0.93
C SER A 96 10.36 1.65 0.56
N ILE A 97 9.54 1.01 1.39
CA ILE A 97 9.67 0.98 2.85
C ILE A 97 9.61 -0.48 3.29
N CYS A 98 10.63 -0.93 4.03
CA CYS A 98 10.76 -2.31 4.49
C CYS A 98 10.87 -2.36 6.01
N PHE A 99 10.05 -3.19 6.61
CA PHE A 99 10.11 -3.58 8.02
C PHE A 99 10.66 -4.99 8.12
N GLU A 100 11.61 -5.21 9.00
CA GLU A 100 12.20 -6.52 9.27
C GLU A 100 12.28 -6.74 10.78
N GLU A 101 11.86 -7.93 11.23
CA GLU A 101 12.05 -8.42 12.60
C GLU A 101 12.73 -9.78 12.56
N LYS A 102 13.77 -9.93 13.37
CA LYS A 102 14.55 -11.17 13.54
C LYS A 102 14.41 -11.67 14.95
N ARG A 103 14.06 -12.94 15.09
CA ARG A 103 14.11 -13.71 16.34
C ARG A 103 15.45 -14.45 16.39
N ILE A 104 16.37 -13.98 17.19
CA ILE A 104 17.74 -14.54 17.27
C ILE A 104 17.70 -15.95 17.82
N GLN A 105 16.87 -16.19 18.85
CA GLN A 105 16.76 -17.48 19.52
C GLN A 105 16.37 -18.61 18.58
N ASP A 106 15.39 -18.37 17.70
CA ASP A 106 14.82 -19.39 16.81
C ASP A 106 15.45 -19.36 15.40
N GLY A 107 16.29 -18.37 15.13
CA GLY A 107 16.84 -18.15 13.79
C GLY A 107 15.79 -17.81 12.74
N LEU A 108 14.64 -17.26 13.14
CA LEU A 108 13.58 -16.86 12.21
C LEU A 108 13.62 -15.38 11.93
N SER A 109 13.36 -14.99 10.70
CA SER A 109 13.12 -13.60 10.34
C SER A 109 11.84 -13.44 9.50
N PHE A 110 11.10 -12.38 9.79
CA PHE A 110 9.99 -11.96 9.00
C PHE A 110 10.19 -10.52 8.55
N LYS A 111 9.99 -10.27 7.24
CA LYS A 111 10.04 -8.93 6.67
C LYS A 111 8.89 -8.73 5.71
N TYR A 112 8.42 -7.49 5.64
CA TYR A 112 7.53 -7.06 4.56
C TYR A 112 7.97 -5.72 4.01
N ARG A 113 7.63 -5.49 2.74
CA ARG A 113 8.02 -4.29 2.02
C ARG A 113 6.83 -3.70 1.28
N TRP A 114 6.58 -2.43 1.48
CA TRP A 114 5.62 -1.66 0.70
C TRP A 114 6.30 -1.01 -0.51
N GLN A 115 5.70 -1.19 -1.69
CA GLN A 115 6.18 -0.63 -2.96
C GLN A 115 4.99 -0.33 -3.88
N PRO A 116 5.02 0.77 -4.68
CA PRO A 116 4.05 0.98 -5.74
C PRO A 116 4.30 -0.01 -6.88
N ALA A 117 3.24 -0.62 -7.37
CA ALA A 117 3.25 -1.57 -8.48
C ALA A 117 2.48 -1.04 -9.71
N GLY A 118 2.55 0.27 -9.94
CA GLY A 118 1.95 0.93 -11.09
C GLY A 118 0.44 0.72 -11.18
N CYS A 119 -0.01 0.21 -12.31
CA CYS A 119 -1.43 -0.06 -12.55
C CYS A 119 -2.03 -1.12 -11.62
N PHE A 120 -1.22 -1.90 -10.90
CA PHE A 120 -1.73 -2.88 -9.93
C PHE A 120 -1.94 -2.27 -8.53
N GLY A 121 -1.46 -1.06 -8.28
CA GLY A 121 -1.65 -0.36 -7.02
C GLY A 121 -0.50 -0.51 -6.03
N LEU A 122 -0.81 -0.67 -4.75
CA LEU A 122 0.14 -0.77 -3.64
C LEU A 122 0.46 -2.24 -3.34
N ALA A 123 1.70 -2.65 -3.54
CA ALA A 123 2.16 -4.01 -3.27
C ALA A 123 2.82 -4.10 -1.89
N ARG A 124 2.46 -5.13 -1.13
CA ARG A 124 3.13 -5.57 0.09
C ARG A 124 3.75 -6.93 -0.15
N THR A 125 5.06 -6.97 -0.38
CA THR A 125 5.81 -8.22 -0.47
C THR A 125 6.24 -8.65 0.91
N ALA A 126 5.92 -9.88 1.30
CA ALA A 126 6.30 -10.49 2.58
C ALA A 126 7.27 -11.66 2.36
N CYS A 127 8.16 -11.88 3.31
CA CYS A 127 9.15 -12.95 3.29
C CYS A 127 9.38 -13.46 4.71
N LEU A 128 9.20 -14.76 4.89
CA LEU A 128 9.55 -15.51 6.10
C LEU A 128 10.74 -16.40 5.79
N GLU A 129 11.79 -16.36 6.61
CA GLU A 129 13.04 -17.07 6.36
C GLU A 129 13.52 -17.79 7.63
N ASN A 130 13.98 -19.04 7.45
CA ASN A 130 14.57 -19.85 8.49
C ASN A 130 16.11 -19.83 8.38
N HIS A 131 16.78 -19.09 9.24
CA HIS A 131 18.24 -19.04 9.37
C HIS A 131 18.78 -20.05 10.39
N GLY A 132 17.88 -20.81 11.04
CA GLY A 132 18.23 -21.84 11.99
C GLY A 132 18.81 -23.09 11.32
N ASN A 133 19.10 -24.09 12.14
CA ASN A 133 19.69 -25.36 11.71
C ASN A 133 18.70 -26.53 11.74
N GLN A 134 17.42 -26.26 12.03
CA GLN A 134 16.34 -27.25 12.06
C GLN A 134 15.16 -26.78 11.22
N ALA A 135 14.42 -27.75 10.67
CA ALA A 135 13.16 -27.45 9.98
C ALA A 135 12.10 -26.93 10.97
N VAL A 136 11.36 -25.90 10.60
CA VAL A 136 10.32 -25.29 11.43
C VAL A 136 8.98 -25.38 10.71
N ARG A 137 7.99 -26.01 11.37
CA ARG A 137 6.59 -26.01 10.93
C ARG A 137 5.86 -24.82 11.56
N ILE A 138 5.19 -24.04 10.75
CA ILE A 138 4.60 -22.77 11.11
C ILE A 138 3.16 -22.72 10.58
N ASN A 139 2.23 -22.27 11.42
CA ASN A 139 0.91 -21.84 11.00
C ASN A 139 0.91 -20.30 10.97
N ILE A 140 0.57 -19.74 9.82
CA ILE A 140 0.63 -18.29 9.58
C ILE A 140 -0.73 -17.75 9.21
N LEU A 141 -1.06 -16.61 9.81
CA LEU A 141 -2.11 -15.67 9.38
C LEU A 141 -1.43 -14.36 9.02
N ASP A 142 -1.45 -14.00 7.74
CA ASP A 142 -0.87 -12.76 7.24
C ASP A 142 -1.89 -12.00 6.41
N GLY A 143 -2.01 -10.70 6.59
CA GLY A 143 -2.98 -9.95 5.82
C GLY A 143 -3.09 -8.48 6.15
N ILE A 144 -4.23 -7.94 5.74
CA ILE A 144 -4.52 -6.52 5.79
C ILE A 144 -5.90 -6.29 6.42
N ALA A 145 -5.95 -5.41 7.40
CA ALA A 145 -7.18 -5.02 8.08
C ALA A 145 -7.67 -3.63 7.65
N ASN A 146 -8.99 -3.42 7.76
CA ASN A 146 -9.68 -2.14 7.54
C ASN A 146 -9.49 -1.57 6.13
N ILE A 147 -9.66 -2.42 5.12
CA ILE A 147 -9.72 -2.01 3.72
C ILE A 147 -11.07 -1.34 3.47
N LEU A 148 -11.05 -0.13 2.94
CA LEU A 148 -12.25 0.64 2.64
C LEU A 148 -12.78 0.35 1.23
N PRO A 149 -14.09 0.47 0.99
CA PRO A 149 -14.61 0.75 -0.35
C PRO A 149 -14.33 2.21 -0.72
N PRO A 150 -14.26 2.56 -2.03
CA PRO A 150 -14.09 3.94 -2.46
C PRO A 150 -15.37 4.77 -2.28
N GLY A 151 -15.22 6.10 -2.36
CA GLY A 151 -16.36 7.03 -2.31
C GLY A 151 -16.92 7.30 -0.92
N LEU A 152 -16.28 6.82 0.14
CA LEU A 152 -16.65 7.16 1.51
C LEU A 152 -16.02 8.50 1.91
N ASP A 153 -16.83 9.51 2.18
CA ASP A 153 -16.37 10.79 2.70
C ASP A 153 -15.62 10.60 4.03
N SER A 154 -14.46 11.20 4.15
CA SER A 154 -13.62 11.16 5.34
C SER A 154 -14.31 11.73 6.58
N ARG A 155 -15.18 12.76 6.42
CA ARG A 155 -15.99 13.31 7.51
C ARG A 155 -17.05 12.32 7.98
N MET A 156 -17.70 11.63 7.05
CA MET A 156 -18.69 10.61 7.38
C MET A 156 -18.05 9.44 8.11
N GLN A 157 -16.88 9.01 7.69
CA GLN A 157 -16.12 7.98 8.40
C GLN A 157 -15.72 8.43 9.83
N ALA A 158 -15.31 9.69 9.99
CA ALA A 158 -14.91 10.22 11.29
C ALA A 158 -16.10 10.41 12.25
N ASN A 159 -17.25 10.85 11.76
CA ASN A 159 -18.39 11.24 12.58
C ASN A 159 -19.45 10.13 12.71
N SER A 160 -19.52 9.21 11.74
CA SER A 160 -20.58 8.22 11.62
C SER A 160 -20.04 6.86 11.17
N SER A 161 -18.95 6.39 11.78
CA SER A 161 -18.24 5.17 11.36
C SER A 161 -19.13 3.92 11.37
N VAL A 162 -20.02 3.79 12.34
CA VAL A 162 -20.97 2.66 12.43
C VAL A 162 -21.97 2.68 11.27
N LEU A 163 -22.46 3.87 10.90
CA LEU A 163 -23.34 4.02 9.73
C LEU A 163 -22.60 3.63 8.45
N THR A 164 -21.37 4.13 8.26
CA THR A 164 -20.59 3.75 7.07
C THR A 164 -20.26 2.27 7.04
N ASP A 165 -19.97 1.64 8.18
CA ASP A 165 -19.71 0.21 8.26
C ASP A 165 -20.92 -0.61 7.80
N ALA A 166 -22.16 -0.20 8.11
CA ALA A 166 -23.38 -0.89 7.72
C ALA A 166 -23.56 -1.02 6.18
N TYR A 167 -22.99 -0.11 5.40
CA TYR A 167 -23.05 -0.14 3.94
C TYR A 167 -21.88 -0.91 3.29
N LYS A 168 -20.84 -1.24 4.03
CA LYS A 168 -19.67 -1.93 3.49
C LYS A 168 -19.97 -3.38 3.13
N GLN A 169 -19.44 -3.78 1.99
CA GLN A 169 -19.49 -5.15 1.50
C GLN A 169 -18.10 -5.56 1.00
N SER A 170 -17.67 -6.75 1.37
CA SER A 170 -16.44 -7.38 0.90
C SER A 170 -16.75 -8.74 0.34
N GLU A 171 -16.31 -9.04 -0.88
CA GLU A 171 -16.63 -10.29 -1.58
C GLU A 171 -15.37 -10.86 -2.25
N LEU A 172 -15.12 -12.15 -2.04
CA LEU A 172 -14.08 -12.89 -2.74
C LEU A 172 -14.64 -13.37 -4.08
N GLN A 173 -14.01 -12.98 -5.17
CA GLN A 173 -14.46 -13.35 -6.50
C GLN A 173 -14.23 -14.83 -6.79
N ALA A 174 -15.24 -15.51 -7.29
CA ALA A 174 -15.21 -16.95 -7.54
C ALA A 174 -14.00 -17.37 -8.41
N ASN A 175 -13.37 -18.48 -8.03
CA ASN A 175 -12.20 -19.04 -8.72
C ASN A 175 -10.99 -18.10 -8.85
N SER A 176 -10.93 -17.10 -7.99
CA SER A 176 -9.78 -16.18 -7.92
C SER A 176 -9.35 -15.93 -6.47
N ARG A 177 -8.24 -15.24 -6.32
CA ARG A 177 -7.80 -14.72 -5.01
C ARG A 177 -8.11 -13.22 -4.85
N MET A 178 -8.96 -12.69 -5.71
CA MET A 178 -9.34 -11.28 -5.74
C MET A 178 -10.52 -11.02 -4.81
N ALA A 179 -10.33 -10.20 -3.80
CA ALA A 179 -11.39 -9.64 -2.98
C ALA A 179 -11.76 -8.23 -3.49
N VAL A 180 -13.04 -7.94 -3.52
CA VAL A 180 -13.63 -6.67 -3.95
C VAL A 180 -14.33 -6.02 -2.77
N TYR A 181 -14.06 -4.73 -2.55
CA TYR A 181 -14.60 -3.92 -1.47
C TYR A 181 -15.46 -2.81 -2.06
N SER A 182 -16.75 -2.87 -1.82
CA SER A 182 -17.74 -1.92 -2.33
C SER A 182 -18.70 -1.46 -1.22
N THR A 183 -19.57 -0.52 -1.54
CA THR A 183 -20.73 -0.20 -0.71
C THR A 183 -21.99 -0.75 -1.39
N ALA A 184 -22.93 -1.26 -0.59
CA ALA A 184 -24.20 -1.81 -1.10
C ALA A 184 -25.05 -0.75 -1.84
N SER A 185 -24.87 0.52 -1.47
CA SER A 185 -25.44 1.69 -2.14
C SER A 185 -24.62 2.93 -1.79
N GLY A 186 -24.82 4.03 -2.52
CA GLY A 186 -24.33 5.34 -2.08
C GLY A 186 -25.05 5.77 -0.80
N ILE A 187 -24.30 6.35 0.14
CA ILE A 187 -24.87 6.92 1.37
C ILE A 187 -25.33 8.34 1.06
N THR A 188 -26.63 8.57 1.04
CA THR A 188 -27.23 9.86 0.70
C THR A 188 -28.46 10.13 1.56
N ASP A 189 -28.68 11.39 1.92
CA ASP A 189 -29.92 11.85 2.58
C ASP A 189 -31.05 12.16 1.57
N ARG A 190 -30.82 11.87 0.29
CA ARG A 190 -31.81 12.08 -0.77
C ARG A 190 -32.66 10.83 -0.96
N PRO A 191 -33.95 10.96 -1.33
CA PRO A 191 -34.82 9.82 -1.57
C PRO A 191 -34.48 9.04 -2.84
N GLU A 192 -33.57 9.54 -3.65
CA GLU A 192 -33.14 8.90 -4.89
C GLU A 192 -32.09 7.79 -4.57
N PRO A 193 -32.26 6.58 -5.13
CA PRO A 193 -31.26 5.55 -4.99
C PRO A 193 -29.96 5.98 -5.67
N MET A 194 -28.84 5.80 -4.99
CA MET A 194 -27.52 6.12 -5.50
C MET A 194 -26.70 4.84 -5.59
N GLU A 195 -26.37 4.44 -6.80
CA GLU A 195 -25.49 3.30 -7.04
C GLU A 195 -24.03 3.68 -6.84
N ASN A 196 -23.24 2.77 -6.29
CA ASN A 196 -21.79 2.88 -6.26
C ASN A 196 -21.19 1.81 -7.17
N LEU A 197 -20.77 2.22 -8.36
CA LEU A 197 -20.20 1.33 -9.39
C LEU A 197 -18.68 1.21 -9.32
N ARG A 198 -18.08 1.67 -8.22
CA ARG A 198 -16.64 1.62 -7.99
C ARG A 198 -16.31 0.72 -6.80
N ALA A 199 -15.15 0.09 -6.85
CA ALA A 199 -14.67 -0.76 -5.77
C ALA A 199 -13.15 -0.63 -5.57
N ASN A 200 -12.70 -0.92 -4.35
CA ASN A 200 -11.31 -1.22 -4.07
C ASN A 200 -11.11 -2.73 -4.18
N CYS A 201 -9.87 -3.17 -4.38
CA CYS A 201 -9.57 -4.60 -4.46
C CYS A 201 -8.31 -4.96 -3.67
N ALA A 202 -8.26 -6.24 -3.26
CA ALA A 202 -7.07 -6.88 -2.72
C ALA A 202 -6.87 -8.22 -3.42
N TRP A 203 -5.61 -8.59 -3.66
CA TRP A 203 -5.25 -9.83 -4.33
C TRP A 203 -3.89 -10.33 -3.82
N SER A 204 -3.65 -11.65 -3.91
CA SER A 204 -2.39 -12.24 -3.44
C SER A 204 -1.84 -13.32 -4.36
N SER A 205 -0.52 -13.51 -4.32
CA SER A 205 0.20 -14.58 -5.00
C SER A 205 1.45 -15.02 -4.23
N GLY A 206 1.95 -16.22 -4.52
CA GLY A 206 3.18 -16.77 -3.96
C GLY A 206 2.99 -17.58 -2.67
N PHE A 207 1.78 -17.59 -2.11
CA PHE A 207 1.39 -18.47 -1.00
C PHE A 207 0.17 -19.28 -1.42
N ASP A 208 0.38 -20.22 -2.34
CA ASP A 208 -0.71 -20.95 -2.98
C ASP A 208 -1.38 -21.93 -2.03
N GLU A 209 -0.67 -22.43 -1.01
CA GLU A 209 -1.18 -23.33 0.03
C GLU A 209 -2.10 -22.61 1.03
N ALA A 210 -2.02 -21.27 1.10
CA ALA A 210 -2.86 -20.50 2.01
C ALA A 210 -4.28 -20.30 1.45
N VAL A 211 -5.25 -20.44 2.34
CA VAL A 211 -6.65 -20.07 2.10
C VAL A 211 -6.79 -18.55 2.28
N VAL A 212 -7.54 -17.92 1.37
CA VAL A 212 -7.96 -16.53 1.53
C VAL A 212 -9.25 -16.50 2.35
N THR A 213 -9.34 -15.60 3.32
CA THR A 213 -10.57 -15.35 4.09
C THR A 213 -10.76 -13.85 4.35
N LEU A 214 -12.02 -13.40 4.29
CA LEU A 214 -12.44 -12.03 4.59
C LEU A 214 -12.95 -11.88 6.03
N ALA A 215 -12.79 -12.91 6.85
CA ALA A 215 -13.27 -12.93 8.24
C ALA A 215 -12.54 -11.89 9.10
N THR A 216 -13.24 -10.85 9.56
CA THR A 216 -12.67 -9.80 10.42
C THR A 216 -12.15 -10.33 11.75
N LYS A 217 -12.68 -11.46 12.22
CA LYS A 217 -12.29 -12.13 13.47
C LYS A 217 -11.17 -13.18 13.32
N ALA A 218 -10.59 -13.33 12.12
CA ALA A 218 -9.49 -14.28 11.90
C ALA A 218 -8.30 -14.06 12.86
N PRO A 219 -7.87 -12.81 13.17
CA PRO A 219 -6.84 -12.59 14.19
C PRO A 219 -7.21 -13.09 15.58
N ASP A 220 -8.47 -12.92 16.01
CA ASP A 220 -8.94 -13.38 17.32
C ASP A 220 -8.93 -14.92 17.41
N ALA A 221 -9.34 -15.60 16.34
CA ALA A 221 -9.28 -17.06 16.24
C ALA A 221 -7.81 -17.54 16.31
N MET A 222 -6.91 -16.84 15.62
CA MET A 222 -5.46 -17.14 15.66
C MET A 222 -4.89 -16.97 17.07
N ILE A 223 -5.24 -15.89 17.81
CA ILE A 223 -4.82 -15.68 19.20
C ILE A 223 -5.33 -16.81 20.10
N GLN A 224 -6.58 -17.24 19.91
CA GLN A 224 -7.21 -18.28 20.74
C GLN A 224 -6.85 -19.72 20.32
N ALA A 225 -5.97 -19.90 19.33
CA ALA A 225 -5.62 -21.19 18.73
C ALA A 225 -6.87 -21.98 18.25
N LYS A 226 -7.88 -21.27 17.75
CA LYS A 226 -9.09 -21.84 17.16
C LYS A 226 -8.96 -21.92 15.64
N ALA A 227 -9.80 -22.75 15.03
CA ALA A 227 -9.93 -22.79 13.59
C ALA A 227 -10.40 -21.43 13.07
N ILE A 228 -9.87 -21.02 11.94
CA ILE A 228 -10.28 -19.80 11.23
C ILE A 228 -11.36 -20.21 10.23
N ASP A 229 -12.55 -19.68 10.42
CA ASP A 229 -13.67 -19.95 9.52
C ASP A 229 -13.44 -19.29 8.14
N PRO A 230 -13.67 -20.00 7.05
CA PRO A 230 -13.68 -19.40 5.72
C PRO A 230 -14.80 -18.36 5.61
N CYS A 231 -14.50 -17.24 4.97
CA CYS A 231 -15.47 -16.17 4.78
C CYS A 231 -15.21 -15.53 3.41
N ASP A 232 -16.10 -15.77 2.46
CA ASP A 232 -16.00 -15.25 1.10
C ASP A 232 -16.88 -14.01 0.88
N LEU A 233 -17.84 -13.78 1.76
CA LEU A 233 -18.73 -12.61 1.75
C LEU A 233 -18.85 -12.05 3.17
N ASN A 234 -18.58 -10.76 3.32
CA ASN A 234 -18.69 -10.05 4.58
C ASN A 234 -19.41 -8.72 4.36
N CYS A 235 -20.54 -8.52 5.06
CA CYS A 235 -21.40 -7.33 4.96
C CYS A 235 -21.51 -6.62 6.31
N GLY A 236 -21.62 -5.31 6.29
CA GLY A 236 -21.83 -4.51 7.50
C GLY A 236 -20.63 -4.43 8.44
N GLN A 237 -19.44 -4.74 7.94
CA GLN A 237 -18.19 -4.76 8.73
C GLN A 237 -17.05 -4.13 7.95
N ARG A 238 -15.97 -3.81 8.65
CA ARG A 238 -14.73 -3.33 8.03
C ARG A 238 -14.14 -4.41 7.13
N GLY A 239 -13.62 -4.01 5.96
CA GLY A 239 -12.98 -4.93 5.04
C GLY A 239 -11.69 -5.51 5.62
N ALA A 240 -11.44 -6.78 5.35
CA ALA A 240 -10.19 -7.46 5.69
C ALA A 240 -9.80 -8.44 4.58
N TYR A 241 -8.51 -8.73 4.47
CA TYR A 241 -7.96 -9.73 3.55
C TYR A 241 -6.89 -10.53 4.27
N TRP A 242 -7.11 -11.81 4.49
CA TRP A 242 -6.20 -12.67 5.22
C TRP A 242 -5.79 -13.89 4.41
N LEU A 243 -4.52 -14.23 4.50
CA LEU A 243 -3.93 -15.48 4.06
C LEU A 243 -3.68 -16.36 5.29
N HIS A 244 -4.31 -17.52 5.34
CA HIS A 244 -4.12 -18.49 6.42
C HIS A 244 -3.63 -19.81 5.86
N GLY A 245 -2.50 -20.30 6.36
CA GLY A 245 -1.94 -21.57 5.90
C GLY A 245 -0.78 -22.07 6.76
N GLU A 246 -0.38 -23.29 6.48
CA GLU A 246 0.79 -23.90 7.10
C GLU A 246 1.96 -23.94 6.12
N VAL A 247 3.16 -23.73 6.61
CA VAL A 247 4.40 -23.85 5.85
C VAL A 247 5.45 -24.53 6.70
N THR A 248 6.23 -25.42 6.09
CA THR A 248 7.46 -25.96 6.68
C THR A 248 8.63 -25.31 5.98
N LEU A 249 9.55 -24.74 6.75
CA LEU A 249 10.77 -24.13 6.25
C LEU A 249 11.97 -24.95 6.69
N GLU A 250 12.68 -25.52 5.74
CA GLU A 250 13.97 -26.16 5.96
C GLU A 250 15.05 -25.14 6.33
N PRO A 251 16.19 -25.53 6.93
CA PRO A 251 17.31 -24.65 7.18
C PRO A 251 17.74 -23.87 5.93
N GLY A 252 17.82 -22.53 6.03
CA GLY A 252 18.17 -21.64 4.92
C GLY A 252 17.03 -21.41 3.91
N GLN A 253 15.87 -21.99 4.10
CA GLN A 253 14.72 -21.81 3.21
C GLN A 253 13.94 -20.53 3.54
N LYS A 254 13.38 -19.91 2.50
CA LYS A 254 12.47 -18.78 2.61
C LYS A 254 11.17 -19.04 1.86
N LYS A 255 10.08 -18.44 2.35
CA LYS A 255 8.78 -18.35 1.67
C LYS A 255 8.46 -16.88 1.42
N GLU A 256 8.15 -16.57 0.17
CA GLU A 256 7.81 -15.19 -0.26
C GLU A 256 6.42 -15.16 -0.87
N TRP A 257 5.67 -14.08 -0.59
CA TRP A 257 4.36 -13.83 -1.17
C TRP A 257 4.10 -12.34 -1.28
N VAL A 258 3.10 -11.97 -2.05
CA VAL A 258 2.68 -10.59 -2.24
C VAL A 258 1.18 -10.44 -2.03
N ILE A 259 0.78 -9.37 -1.37
CA ILE A 259 -0.59 -8.85 -1.31
C ILE A 259 -0.58 -7.50 -2.03
N VAL A 260 -1.50 -7.31 -2.95
CA VAL A 260 -1.64 -6.08 -3.73
C VAL A 260 -2.99 -5.46 -3.47
N LEU A 261 -3.03 -4.13 -3.34
CA LEU A 261 -4.23 -3.35 -3.05
C LEU A 261 -4.36 -2.23 -4.08
N ASP A 262 -5.54 -2.02 -4.60
CA ASP A 262 -5.81 -0.88 -5.48
C ASP A 262 -7.19 -0.27 -5.22
N SER A 263 -7.39 0.96 -5.67
CA SER A 263 -8.60 1.73 -5.36
C SER A 263 -9.29 2.26 -6.60
N ASP A 264 -10.60 2.48 -6.46
CA ASP A 264 -11.46 3.18 -7.39
C ASP A 264 -11.54 2.51 -8.77
N LEU A 265 -11.74 1.18 -8.78
CA LEU A 265 -11.85 0.37 -9.98
C LEU A 265 -13.31 0.17 -10.39
N ASP A 266 -13.56 0.13 -11.69
CA ASP A 266 -14.84 -0.34 -12.23
C ASP A 266 -14.85 -1.86 -12.46
N ALA A 267 -16.01 -2.41 -12.80
CA ALA A 267 -16.18 -3.85 -13.02
C ALA A 267 -15.34 -4.38 -14.19
N ALA A 268 -15.12 -3.58 -15.22
CA ALA A 268 -14.30 -3.99 -16.37
C ALA A 268 -12.82 -4.06 -16.00
N GLU A 269 -12.32 -3.08 -15.22
CA GLU A 269 -10.96 -3.05 -14.70
C GLU A 269 -10.70 -4.23 -13.75
N ILE A 270 -11.65 -4.56 -12.87
CA ILE A 270 -11.56 -5.72 -11.97
C ILE A 270 -11.49 -7.01 -12.79
N THR A 271 -12.39 -7.18 -13.76
CA THR A 271 -12.40 -8.37 -14.64
C THR A 271 -11.09 -8.53 -15.41
N GLN A 272 -10.55 -7.43 -15.97
CA GLN A 272 -9.26 -7.46 -16.66
C GLN A 272 -8.13 -7.87 -15.72
N ARG A 273 -8.16 -7.43 -14.44
CA ARG A 273 -7.14 -7.81 -13.46
C ARG A 273 -7.22 -9.27 -13.08
N ILE A 274 -8.43 -9.81 -12.84
CA ILE A 274 -8.62 -11.23 -12.57
C ILE A 274 -8.04 -12.07 -13.72
N ASN A 275 -8.32 -11.69 -14.97
CA ASN A 275 -7.82 -12.40 -16.15
C ASN A 275 -6.28 -12.31 -16.33
N LYS A 276 -5.66 -11.24 -15.86
CA LYS A 276 -4.20 -11.04 -15.96
C LYS A 276 -3.43 -11.67 -14.81
N LEU A 277 -4.04 -11.75 -13.64
CA LEU A 277 -3.40 -12.19 -12.41
C LEU A 277 -3.57 -13.70 -12.26
N ASP A 278 -2.84 -14.47 -13.08
CA ASP A 278 -2.65 -15.91 -12.82
C ASP A 278 -1.78 -16.08 -11.57
N THR A 279 -2.18 -16.94 -10.65
CA THR A 279 -1.46 -17.20 -9.40
C THR A 279 -0.02 -17.66 -9.63
N LYS A 280 0.25 -18.44 -10.69
CA LYS A 280 1.59 -18.96 -11.02
C LYS A 280 2.59 -17.89 -11.46
N ASN A 281 2.11 -16.83 -12.13
CA ASN A 281 2.94 -15.75 -12.66
C ASN A 281 2.82 -14.43 -11.87
N GLY A 282 1.91 -14.37 -10.91
CA GLY A 282 1.55 -13.14 -10.22
C GLY A 282 2.72 -12.46 -9.52
N VAL A 283 3.55 -13.20 -8.80
CA VAL A 283 4.73 -12.63 -8.12
C VAL A 283 5.67 -11.97 -9.12
N SER A 284 5.98 -12.65 -10.25
CA SER A 284 6.86 -12.12 -11.29
C SER A 284 6.25 -10.91 -12.00
N LEU A 285 4.95 -10.93 -12.23
CA LEU A 285 4.23 -9.81 -12.85
C LEU A 285 4.27 -8.56 -11.97
N ILE A 286 4.02 -8.71 -10.68
CA ILE A 286 4.08 -7.62 -9.72
C ILE A 286 5.52 -7.11 -9.54
N ALA A 287 6.52 -7.99 -9.49
CA ALA A 287 7.92 -7.60 -9.42
C ALA A 287 8.33 -6.71 -10.63
N LYS A 288 7.96 -7.10 -11.85
CA LYS A 288 8.19 -6.30 -13.05
C LYS A 288 7.47 -4.94 -13.02
N ALA A 289 6.25 -4.90 -12.49
CA ALA A 289 5.52 -3.65 -12.36
C ALA A 289 6.18 -2.69 -11.34
N ILE A 290 6.70 -3.22 -10.24
CA ILE A 290 7.48 -2.45 -9.25
C ILE A 290 8.76 -1.91 -9.87
N GLU A 291 9.52 -2.74 -10.59
CA GLU A 291 10.76 -2.34 -11.29
C GLU A 291 10.48 -1.23 -12.31
N ARG A 292 9.43 -1.39 -13.11
CA ARG A 292 9.02 -0.37 -14.07
C ARG A 292 8.65 0.94 -13.40
N ASN A 293 7.85 0.91 -12.34
CA ASN A 293 7.48 2.12 -11.58
C ASN A 293 8.71 2.84 -11.01
N ALA A 294 9.68 2.08 -10.49
CA ALA A 294 10.94 2.64 -10.00
C ALA A 294 11.79 3.27 -11.12
N ALA A 295 11.85 2.64 -12.29
CA ALA A 295 12.56 3.18 -13.44
C ALA A 295 11.92 4.48 -13.93
N GLU A 296 10.60 4.51 -14.12
CA GLU A 296 9.85 5.70 -14.53
C GLU A 296 9.98 6.86 -13.53
N LEU A 297 9.99 6.56 -12.22
CA LEU A 297 10.26 7.56 -11.19
C LEU A 297 11.69 8.09 -11.27
N THR A 298 12.65 7.23 -11.54
CA THR A 298 14.06 7.60 -11.73
C THR A 298 14.24 8.53 -12.93
N GLU A 299 13.60 8.23 -14.06
CA GLU A 299 13.62 9.08 -15.25
C GLU A 299 13.02 10.47 -14.97
N LEU A 300 11.90 10.51 -14.24
CA LEU A 300 11.27 11.76 -13.82
C LEU A 300 12.22 12.62 -12.98
N LEU A 301 12.87 12.03 -11.99
CA LEU A 301 13.80 12.72 -11.11
C LEU A 301 15.08 13.14 -11.86
N ALA A 302 15.58 12.31 -12.77
CA ALA A 302 16.72 12.67 -13.60
C ALA A 302 16.43 13.88 -14.49
N SER A 303 15.22 13.97 -15.04
CA SER A 303 14.79 15.13 -15.85
C SER A 303 14.70 16.44 -15.04
N ALA A 304 14.56 16.34 -13.73
CA ALA A 304 14.53 17.45 -12.79
C ALA A 304 15.89 17.69 -12.07
N ASP A 305 16.98 17.14 -12.60
CA ASP A 305 18.34 17.27 -12.07
C ASP A 305 18.53 16.79 -10.61
N ALA A 306 17.79 15.72 -10.23
CA ALA A 306 17.84 15.18 -8.88
C ALA A 306 19.12 14.44 -8.52
N PHE A 307 19.88 13.99 -9.53
CA PHE A 307 21.06 13.16 -9.32
C PHE A 307 22.35 13.97 -9.56
N GLN A 308 23.01 14.35 -8.47
CA GLN A 308 24.26 15.12 -8.49
C GLN A 308 25.42 14.20 -8.09
N CYS A 309 26.51 14.27 -8.84
CA CYS A 309 27.75 13.58 -8.48
C CYS A 309 28.56 14.45 -7.51
N VAL A 310 28.35 14.23 -6.21
CA VAL A 310 29.11 14.89 -5.15
C VAL A 310 29.85 13.85 -4.32
N ASN A 311 30.94 14.24 -3.69
CA ASN A 311 31.76 13.31 -2.89
C ASN A 311 31.12 12.93 -1.54
N ASP A 312 30.11 13.68 -1.11
CA ASP A 312 29.39 13.43 0.14
C ASP A 312 28.02 12.82 -0.12
N LEU A 313 27.84 11.57 0.29
CA LEU A 313 26.60 10.81 0.14
C LEU A 313 25.39 11.50 0.81
N MET A 314 25.58 12.15 1.96
CA MET A 314 24.49 12.82 2.66
C MET A 314 23.99 14.02 1.89
N SER A 315 24.89 14.82 1.32
CA SER A 315 24.54 15.95 0.45
C SER A 315 23.79 15.46 -0.81
N GLN A 316 24.21 14.36 -1.41
CA GLN A 316 23.52 13.75 -2.55
C GLN A 316 22.11 13.30 -2.20
N ILE A 317 21.92 12.61 -1.07
CA ILE A 317 20.61 12.15 -0.59
C ILE A 317 19.70 13.36 -0.29
N HIS A 318 20.20 14.38 0.36
CA HIS A 318 19.44 15.60 0.67
C HIS A 318 19.03 16.34 -0.60
N HIS A 319 19.91 16.44 -1.59
CA HIS A 319 19.57 17.06 -2.88
C HIS A 319 18.46 16.29 -3.59
N THR A 320 18.62 14.96 -3.73
CA THR A 320 17.59 14.10 -4.33
C THR A 320 16.25 14.21 -3.61
N ALA A 321 16.25 14.19 -2.28
CA ALA A 321 15.03 14.33 -1.48
C ALA A 321 14.37 15.70 -1.67
N ASN A 322 15.15 16.77 -1.78
CA ASN A 322 14.64 18.12 -2.02
C ASN A 322 14.02 18.26 -3.41
N VAL A 323 14.68 17.76 -4.45
CA VAL A 323 14.12 17.76 -5.81
C VAL A 323 12.84 16.94 -5.88
N LEU A 324 12.83 15.76 -5.29
CA LEU A 324 11.66 14.90 -5.19
C LEU A 324 10.47 15.62 -4.51
N PHE A 325 10.72 16.26 -3.36
CA PHE A 325 9.71 17.00 -2.62
C PHE A 325 9.13 18.18 -3.45
N ASN A 326 9.98 18.92 -4.13
CA ASN A 326 9.55 20.03 -4.99
C ASN A 326 8.80 19.54 -6.22
N SER A 327 9.23 18.45 -6.85
CA SER A 327 8.53 17.84 -7.98
C SER A 327 7.13 17.35 -7.62
N MET A 328 6.97 16.74 -6.43
CA MET A 328 5.65 16.33 -5.92
C MET A 328 4.70 17.50 -5.64
N ARG A 329 5.23 18.68 -5.33
CA ARG A 329 4.45 19.88 -5.04
C ARG A 329 4.24 20.79 -6.26
N GLY A 330 4.67 20.36 -7.45
CA GLY A 330 4.62 21.17 -8.65
C GLY A 330 5.77 22.18 -8.77
N GLY A 331 6.74 22.13 -7.85
CA GLY A 331 7.91 23.02 -7.87
C GLY A 331 7.61 24.48 -7.51
N VAL A 332 8.59 25.33 -7.79
CA VAL A 332 8.47 26.79 -7.66
C VAL A 332 8.68 27.40 -9.03
N PHE A 333 7.75 28.23 -9.47
CA PHE A 333 7.92 28.94 -10.73
C PHE A 333 9.02 30.01 -10.63
N ILE A 334 10.04 29.89 -11.46
CA ILE A 334 11.02 30.95 -11.68
C ILE A 334 10.37 32.09 -12.49
N GLN A 335 10.99 33.24 -12.54
CA GLN A 335 10.47 34.39 -13.28
C GLN A 335 9.14 34.97 -12.73
N GLY A 336 8.96 34.98 -11.42
CA GLY A 336 7.81 35.64 -10.78
C GLY A 336 6.45 35.03 -11.16
N TYR A 337 6.39 33.72 -11.21
CA TYR A 337 5.20 32.96 -11.61
C TYR A 337 4.84 33.07 -13.10
N ASN A 338 5.79 33.42 -13.95
CA ASN A 338 5.61 33.31 -15.39
C ASN A 338 6.13 31.97 -15.91
N ILE A 339 5.41 31.39 -16.85
CA ILE A 339 5.65 30.06 -17.41
C ILE A 339 5.78 30.20 -18.93
N LYS A 340 6.73 29.51 -19.55
CA LYS A 340 6.73 29.41 -21.02
C LYS A 340 5.61 28.45 -21.45
N GLY A 341 4.81 28.85 -22.42
CA GLY A 341 3.74 28.04 -23.00
C GLY A 341 4.24 26.68 -23.48
N GLU A 342 5.41 26.63 -24.11
CA GLU A 342 6.07 25.37 -24.54
C GLU A 342 6.34 24.42 -23.34
N HIS A 343 6.76 24.95 -22.19
CA HIS A 343 7.02 24.15 -21.01
C HIS A 343 5.72 23.61 -20.42
N LEU A 344 4.64 24.41 -20.42
CA LEU A 344 3.31 23.97 -19.98
C LEU A 344 2.80 22.83 -20.87
N GLN A 345 2.88 23.00 -22.20
CA GLN A 345 2.50 21.97 -23.17
C GLN A 345 3.27 20.65 -22.94
N ALA A 346 4.61 20.74 -22.81
CA ALA A 346 5.45 19.58 -22.57
C ALA A 346 5.09 18.88 -21.24
N HIS A 347 4.84 19.67 -20.18
CA HIS A 347 4.45 19.16 -18.88
C HIS A 347 3.10 18.44 -18.93
N VAL A 348 2.07 19.03 -19.52
CA VAL A 348 0.74 18.42 -19.66
C VAL A 348 0.82 17.14 -20.49
N LYS A 349 1.56 17.17 -21.60
CA LYS A 349 1.76 16.01 -22.45
C LYS A 349 2.44 14.86 -21.70
N GLN A 350 3.45 15.15 -20.90
CA GLN A 350 4.17 14.15 -20.11
C GLN A 350 3.35 13.62 -18.94
N ALA A 351 2.65 14.50 -18.23
CA ALA A 351 1.89 14.15 -17.03
C ALA A 351 0.56 13.46 -17.35
N ASN A 352 -0.11 13.86 -18.43
CA ASN A 352 -1.42 13.33 -18.80
C ASN A 352 -1.67 13.45 -20.31
N HIS A 353 -1.27 12.43 -21.07
CA HIS A 353 -1.45 12.38 -22.52
C HIS A 353 -2.92 12.58 -22.94
N ARG A 354 -3.86 11.96 -22.23
CA ARG A 354 -5.28 12.07 -22.56
C ARG A 354 -5.79 13.50 -22.41
N LEU A 355 -5.36 14.22 -21.37
CA LEU A 355 -5.70 15.62 -21.20
C LEU A 355 -5.08 16.48 -22.29
N TYR A 356 -3.82 16.18 -22.65
CA TYR A 356 -3.14 16.87 -23.74
C TYR A 356 -3.89 16.70 -25.07
N ASP A 357 -4.27 15.47 -25.43
CA ASP A 357 -4.99 15.16 -26.67
C ASP A 357 -6.36 15.83 -26.73
N LEU A 358 -7.10 15.89 -25.59
CA LEU A 358 -8.39 16.55 -25.49
C LEU A 358 -8.30 18.08 -25.70
N HIS A 359 -7.18 18.68 -25.33
CA HIS A 359 -6.99 20.13 -25.34
C HIS A 359 -5.84 20.58 -26.24
N GLU A 360 -5.39 19.74 -27.18
CA GLU A 360 -4.23 19.98 -28.03
C GLU A 360 -4.28 21.33 -28.74
N THR A 361 -5.43 21.69 -29.31
CA THR A 361 -5.60 22.96 -30.02
C THR A 361 -5.41 24.17 -29.11
N ALA A 362 -5.99 24.12 -27.89
CA ALA A 362 -5.87 25.19 -26.91
C ALA A 362 -4.44 25.28 -26.37
N LEU A 363 -3.84 24.16 -26.02
CA LEU A 363 -2.47 24.11 -25.51
C LEU A 363 -1.44 24.57 -26.56
N SER A 364 -1.60 24.14 -27.82
CA SER A 364 -0.71 24.54 -28.93
C SER A 364 -0.78 26.03 -29.27
N SER A 365 -1.85 26.70 -28.88
CA SER A 365 -1.98 28.17 -29.05
C SER A 365 -1.22 28.99 -28.00
N LEU A 366 -0.78 28.34 -26.90
CA LEU A 366 -0.06 29.01 -25.81
C LEU A 366 1.40 29.23 -26.20
N ASN A 367 1.72 30.45 -26.59
CA ASN A 367 3.07 30.83 -27.02
C ASN A 367 3.66 31.90 -26.10
N GLY A 368 4.99 31.93 -25.95
CA GLY A 368 5.68 32.95 -25.14
C GLY A 368 5.55 32.74 -23.64
N TRP A 369 5.68 33.83 -22.89
CA TRP A 369 5.56 33.84 -21.43
C TRP A 369 4.11 34.08 -21.02
N LEU A 370 3.57 33.18 -20.22
CA LEU A 370 2.21 33.20 -19.66
C LEU A 370 2.29 33.42 -18.15
N ASN A 371 1.41 34.22 -17.60
CA ASN A 371 1.30 34.30 -16.15
C ASN A 371 0.58 33.03 -15.64
N TYR A 372 0.98 32.56 -14.48
CA TYR A 372 0.34 31.38 -13.82
C TYR A 372 -1.19 31.49 -13.77
N LYS A 373 -1.74 32.71 -13.56
CA LYS A 373 -3.19 32.95 -13.52
C LYS A 373 -3.88 32.71 -14.86
N GLU A 374 -3.16 32.90 -15.96
CA GLU A 374 -3.68 32.66 -17.32
C GLU A 374 -3.65 31.16 -17.68
N CYS A 375 -2.82 30.37 -16.99
CA CYS A 375 -2.70 28.93 -17.18
C CYS A 375 -3.72 28.13 -16.36
N ARG A 376 -4.41 28.76 -15.41
CA ARG A 376 -5.39 28.14 -14.52
C ARG A 376 -6.81 28.25 -15.07
#